data_29f2dced564f446f71f8851d7547a5fb
#
_entry.id   29f2dced564f446f71f8851d7547a5fb
#
_cell.length_a   1.000
_cell.length_b   1.000
_cell.length_c   1.000
_cell.angle_alpha   90.00
_cell.angle_beta   90.00
_cell.angle_gamma   90.00
#
_symmetry.space_group_name_H-M   'P 1'
#
loop_
_entity.id
_entity.type
_entity.pdbx_description
1 polymer ?
#
loop_
_entity_poly.entity_id
_entity_poly.type
_entity_poly.pdbx_seq_one_letter_code
_entity_poly.pdbx_strand_id
1 'polypeptide(L)'
;MNRRYPQLEIDLSALRSNAQHIVLRCHDRHIRVCGVVKGADGLPEVARTLRQCGADELGTSRLEQVEKCRAAGIGGPWLLIRIPGLTELPDVVRLCETSLQSERVTLDALEEECVLQGKTHRVIVMADLGDLREGFWDKDEMVDVCVHVERELPHVVLAGIGVNLTCYGSTKP
;
A
#
# COMPACT_ATOMS: atom_id res chain seq x y z
N MET A 1 3.39 -34.04 20.13
CA MET A 1 2.89 -33.04 19.18
C MET A 1 3.24 -33.50 17.77
N ASN A 2 2.24 -33.74 16.93
CA ASN A 2 2.45 -34.22 15.57
C ASN A 2 2.85 -33.00 14.71
N ARG A 3 4.15 -32.77 14.51
CA ARG A 3 4.63 -31.68 13.64
C ARG A 3 4.31 -32.01 12.19
N ARG A 4 3.51 -31.15 11.53
CA ARG A 4 3.24 -31.23 10.10
C ARG A 4 4.29 -30.43 9.35
N TYR A 5 4.91 -31.00 8.34
CA TYR A 5 5.90 -30.34 7.49
C TYR A 5 5.30 -30.13 6.07
N PRO A 6 5.61 -29.04 5.36
CA PRO A 6 6.49 -27.95 5.81
C PRO A 6 5.81 -27.05 6.88
N GLN A 7 6.62 -26.37 7.70
CA GLN A 7 6.16 -25.48 8.79
C GLN A 7 6.90 -24.15 8.68
N LEU A 8 6.16 -23.04 8.78
CA LEU A 8 6.71 -21.69 8.91
C LEU A 8 6.61 -21.28 10.39
N GLU A 9 7.74 -20.90 10.97
CA GLU A 9 7.81 -20.33 12.32
C GLU A 9 8.17 -18.84 12.23
N ILE A 10 7.41 -17.98 12.90
CA ILE A 10 7.63 -16.53 12.93
C ILE A 10 7.92 -16.12 14.38
N ASP A 11 9.13 -15.60 14.61
CA ASP A 11 9.48 -15.00 15.89
C ASP A 11 8.94 -13.56 15.96
N LEU A 12 7.82 -13.39 16.65
CA LEU A 12 7.20 -12.07 16.81
C LEU A 12 8.03 -11.12 17.70
N SER A 13 8.91 -11.64 18.55
CA SER A 13 9.79 -10.80 19.38
C SER A 13 10.89 -10.19 18.54
N ALA A 14 11.52 -10.98 17.67
CA ALA A 14 12.51 -10.49 16.72
C ALA A 14 11.88 -9.51 15.72
N LEU A 15 10.68 -9.82 15.18
CA LEU A 15 9.93 -8.93 14.32
C LEU A 15 9.66 -7.59 15.01
N ARG A 16 9.21 -7.60 16.26
CA ARG A 16 8.94 -6.40 17.07
C ARG A 16 10.19 -5.54 17.20
N SER A 17 11.31 -6.14 17.62
CA SER A 17 12.58 -5.44 17.79
C SER A 17 13.03 -4.77 16.49
N ASN A 18 13.00 -5.50 15.37
CA ASN A 18 13.40 -4.99 14.07
C ASN A 18 12.48 -3.85 13.58
N ALA A 19 11.16 -4.04 13.71
CA ALA A 19 10.18 -3.04 13.29
C ALA A 19 10.32 -1.75 14.10
N GLN A 20 10.45 -1.83 15.41
CA GLN A 20 10.66 -0.67 16.28
C GLN A 20 11.92 0.10 15.89
N HIS A 21 13.03 -0.61 15.65
CA HIS A 21 14.28 0.02 15.25
C HIS A 21 14.14 0.82 13.94
N ILE A 22 13.49 0.23 12.92
CA ILE A 22 13.26 0.90 11.64
C ILE A 22 12.32 2.08 11.79
N VAL A 23 11.18 1.89 12.47
CA VAL A 23 10.18 2.95 12.67
C VAL A 23 10.81 4.16 13.37
N LEU A 24 11.53 3.96 14.47
CA LEU A 24 12.18 5.05 15.19
C LEU A 24 13.18 5.82 14.31
N ARG A 25 14.03 5.11 13.57
CA ARG A 25 15.01 5.74 12.66
C ARG A 25 14.37 6.56 11.55
N CYS A 26 13.22 6.10 11.04
CA CYS A 26 12.47 6.82 10.02
C CYS A 26 11.77 8.04 10.62
N HIS A 27 11.09 7.87 11.75
CA HIS A 27 10.37 8.95 12.41
C HIS A 27 11.30 10.07 12.88
N ASP A 28 12.52 9.77 13.34
CA ASP A 28 13.54 10.77 13.65
C ASP A 28 13.91 11.67 12.46
N ARG A 29 13.53 11.28 11.26
CA ARG A 29 13.75 12.01 10.00
C ARG A 29 12.45 12.44 9.32
N HIS A 30 11.33 12.38 10.04
CA HIS A 30 10.00 12.70 9.52
C HIS A 30 9.59 11.83 8.32
N ILE A 31 10.09 10.59 8.26
CA ILE A 31 9.73 9.60 7.25
C ILE A 31 8.69 8.64 7.82
N ARG A 32 7.55 8.56 7.17
CA ARG A 32 6.49 7.60 7.54
C ARG A 32 6.86 6.18 7.10
N VAL A 33 6.37 5.19 7.82
CA VAL A 33 6.66 3.77 7.59
C VAL A 33 5.39 3.00 7.29
N CYS A 34 5.36 2.34 6.13
CA CYS A 34 4.34 1.36 5.80
C CYS A 34 4.82 -0.06 6.14
N GLY A 35 4.13 -0.72 7.03
CA GLY A 35 4.40 -2.10 7.42
C GLY A 35 3.79 -3.09 6.42
N VAL A 36 4.61 -3.69 5.56
CA VAL A 36 4.13 -4.58 4.49
C VAL A 36 3.93 -6.01 4.98
N VAL A 37 2.70 -6.53 4.88
CA VAL A 37 2.31 -7.86 5.39
C VAL A 37 2.16 -8.94 4.33
N LYS A 38 2.34 -8.62 3.04
CA LYS A 38 2.13 -9.58 1.94
C LYS A 38 3.02 -10.83 2.02
N GLY A 39 4.26 -10.67 2.50
CA GLY A 39 5.22 -11.78 2.63
C GLY A 39 4.85 -12.79 3.71
N ALA A 40 4.02 -12.40 4.67
CA ALA A 40 3.48 -13.27 5.72
C ALA A 40 1.99 -13.61 5.46
N ASP A 41 1.54 -13.55 4.21
CA ASP A 41 0.16 -13.84 3.79
C ASP A 41 -0.91 -13.10 4.62
N GLY A 42 -0.64 -11.86 5.00
CA GLY A 42 -1.57 -11.08 5.82
C GLY A 42 -1.86 -11.72 7.19
N LEU A 43 -0.87 -12.36 7.81
CA LEU A 43 -1.06 -12.98 9.11
C LEU A 43 -1.43 -11.89 10.14
N PRO A 44 -2.58 -11.98 10.84
CA PRO A 44 -3.02 -10.93 11.76
C PRO A 44 -2.04 -10.62 12.87
N GLU A 45 -1.30 -11.62 13.38
CA GLU A 45 -0.30 -11.44 14.41
C GLU A 45 0.88 -10.58 13.93
N VAL A 46 1.31 -10.75 12.69
CA VAL A 46 2.34 -9.93 12.04
C VAL A 46 1.84 -8.50 11.86
N ALA A 47 0.65 -8.32 11.31
CA ALA A 47 0.03 -7.01 11.10
C ALA A 47 -0.13 -6.24 12.43
N ARG A 48 -0.64 -6.92 13.46
CA ARG A 48 -0.78 -6.34 14.81
C ARG A 48 0.57 -5.94 15.39
N THR A 49 1.60 -6.76 15.21
CA THR A 49 2.95 -6.45 15.69
C THR A 49 3.49 -5.20 15.02
N LEU A 50 3.39 -5.08 13.70
CA LEU A 50 3.85 -3.89 12.96
C LEU A 50 3.12 -2.63 13.40
N ARG A 51 1.78 -2.68 13.58
CA ARG A 51 0.99 -1.55 14.11
C ARG A 51 1.43 -1.15 15.51
N GLN A 52 1.63 -2.11 16.40
CA GLN A 52 2.09 -1.84 17.76
C GLN A 52 3.51 -1.27 17.84
N CYS A 53 4.32 -1.50 16.81
CA CYS A 53 5.65 -0.91 16.68
C CYS A 53 5.64 0.52 16.13
N GLY A 54 4.47 1.07 15.80
CA GLY A 54 4.34 2.45 15.32
C GLY A 54 4.37 2.60 13.80
N ALA A 55 4.19 1.51 13.02
CA ALA A 55 3.98 1.66 11.58
C ALA A 55 2.79 2.59 11.31
N ASP A 56 2.97 3.61 10.48
CA ASP A 56 1.96 4.63 10.19
C ASP A 56 0.80 4.06 9.39
N GLU A 57 1.08 3.07 8.54
CA GLU A 57 0.09 2.33 7.76
C GLU A 57 0.55 0.88 7.56
N LEU A 58 -0.37 0.03 7.13
CA LEU A 58 -0.09 -1.34 6.72
C LEU A 58 -0.28 -1.47 5.22
N GLY A 59 0.59 -2.26 4.57
CA GLY A 59 0.55 -2.45 3.13
C GLY A 59 0.43 -3.90 2.72
N THR A 60 -0.36 -4.15 1.70
CA THR A 60 -0.44 -5.46 1.05
C THR A 60 -0.82 -5.34 -0.42
N SER A 61 -0.56 -6.40 -1.18
CA SER A 61 -0.96 -6.49 -2.59
C SER A 61 -2.27 -7.27 -2.80
N ARG A 62 -2.94 -7.72 -1.72
CA ARG A 62 -4.16 -8.54 -1.80
C ARG A 62 -5.22 -8.03 -0.84
N LEU A 63 -6.41 -7.76 -1.36
CA LEU A 63 -7.54 -7.25 -0.58
C LEU A 63 -8.05 -8.26 0.45
N GLU A 64 -7.99 -9.54 0.15
CA GLU A 64 -8.37 -10.62 1.07
C GLU A 64 -7.51 -10.62 2.34
N GLN A 65 -6.25 -10.18 2.24
CA GLN A 65 -5.37 -10.05 3.40
C GLN A 65 -5.79 -8.87 4.28
N VAL A 66 -6.29 -7.78 3.68
CA VAL A 66 -6.88 -6.65 4.42
C VAL A 66 -8.14 -7.11 5.15
N GLU A 67 -9.05 -7.80 4.46
CA GLU A 67 -10.27 -8.34 5.07
C GLU A 67 -9.97 -9.25 6.26
N LYS A 68 -9.05 -10.18 6.08
CA LYS A 68 -8.57 -11.09 7.13
C LYS A 68 -8.07 -10.34 8.35
N CYS A 69 -7.26 -9.30 8.15
CA CYS A 69 -6.74 -8.47 9.24
C CYS A 69 -7.84 -7.64 9.91
N ARG A 70 -8.74 -7.02 9.13
CA ARG A 70 -9.88 -6.26 9.67
C ARG A 70 -10.82 -7.15 10.49
N ALA A 71 -11.12 -8.37 10.01
CA ALA A 71 -11.89 -9.37 10.75
C ALA A 71 -11.23 -9.78 12.09
N ALA A 72 -9.90 -9.72 12.16
CA ALA A 72 -9.13 -9.94 13.40
C ALA A 72 -8.98 -8.68 14.28
N GLY A 73 -9.75 -7.61 13.99
CA GLY A 73 -9.76 -6.36 14.74
C GLY A 73 -8.56 -5.44 14.50
N ILE A 74 -7.87 -5.60 13.37
CA ILE A 74 -6.73 -4.73 13.00
C ILE A 74 -7.23 -3.66 12.05
N GLY A 75 -7.33 -2.42 12.54
CA GLY A 75 -7.74 -1.26 11.76
C GLY A 75 -6.68 -0.75 10.81
N GLY A 76 -7.08 0.23 9.95
CA GLY A 76 -6.19 0.94 9.04
C GLY A 76 -5.34 2.04 9.70
N PRO A 77 -4.70 2.90 8.89
CA PRO A 77 -4.85 2.93 7.44
C PRO A 77 -4.17 1.77 6.72
N TRP A 78 -4.77 1.37 5.58
CA TRP A 78 -4.26 0.33 4.68
C TRP A 78 -3.87 0.92 3.33
N LEU A 79 -2.71 0.52 2.83
CA LEU A 79 -2.20 0.85 1.50
C LEU A 79 -2.24 -0.39 0.61
N LEU A 80 -2.95 -0.32 -0.51
CA LEU A 80 -2.80 -1.31 -1.58
C LEU A 80 -1.55 -0.99 -2.39
N ILE A 81 -0.51 -1.83 -2.24
CA ILE A 81 0.81 -1.62 -2.85
C ILE A 81 0.95 -2.24 -4.24
N ARG A 82 -0.09 -2.15 -5.03
CA ARG A 82 -0.14 -2.45 -6.47
C ARG A 82 -1.21 -1.60 -7.13
N ILE A 83 -1.15 -1.55 -8.46
CA ILE A 83 -2.23 -0.95 -9.23
C ILE A 83 -3.45 -1.89 -9.17
N PRO A 84 -4.63 -1.41 -8.79
CA PRO A 84 -5.84 -2.22 -8.79
C PRO A 84 -6.39 -2.43 -10.20
N GLY A 85 -7.04 -3.55 -10.44
CA GLY A 85 -7.89 -3.74 -11.61
C GLY A 85 -9.22 -2.98 -11.45
N LEU A 86 -9.85 -2.58 -12.57
CA LEU A 86 -11.11 -1.83 -12.54
C LEU A 86 -12.21 -2.56 -11.75
N THR A 87 -12.27 -3.88 -11.84
CA THR A 87 -13.28 -4.69 -11.16
C THR A 87 -13.07 -4.80 -9.64
N GLU A 88 -11.90 -4.40 -9.14
CA GLU A 88 -11.56 -4.44 -7.71
C GLU A 88 -11.85 -3.12 -7.00
N LEU A 89 -12.12 -2.04 -7.74
CA LEU A 89 -12.26 -0.68 -7.17
C LEU A 89 -13.31 -0.60 -6.06
N PRO A 90 -14.46 -1.28 -6.12
CA PRO A 90 -15.41 -1.29 -5.01
C PRO A 90 -14.78 -1.78 -3.69
N ASP A 91 -14.00 -2.84 -3.76
CA ASP A 91 -13.31 -3.38 -2.58
C ASP A 91 -12.11 -2.54 -2.16
N VAL A 92 -11.41 -1.91 -3.11
CA VAL A 92 -10.30 -0.97 -2.81
C VAL A 92 -10.81 0.20 -1.99
N VAL A 93 -11.88 0.87 -2.42
CA VAL A 93 -12.50 1.99 -1.71
C VAL A 93 -13.11 1.55 -0.36
N ARG A 94 -13.61 0.33 -0.29
CA ARG A 94 -14.17 -0.23 0.93
C ARG A 94 -13.12 -0.56 1.97
N LEU A 95 -11.99 -1.12 1.57
CA LEU A 95 -11.00 -1.78 2.43
C LEU A 95 -9.73 -0.97 2.68
N CYS A 96 -9.31 -0.16 1.72
CA CYS A 96 -8.05 0.58 1.80
C CYS A 96 -8.30 2.09 1.85
N GLU A 97 -7.45 2.78 2.55
CA GLU A 97 -7.45 4.25 2.59
C GLU A 97 -6.58 4.85 1.48
N THR A 98 -5.63 4.06 0.95
CA THR A 98 -4.70 4.52 -0.09
C THR A 98 -4.40 3.39 -1.09
N SER A 99 -4.18 3.74 -2.37
CA SER A 99 -3.67 2.81 -3.39
C SER A 99 -2.63 3.45 -4.29
N LEU A 100 -1.78 2.61 -4.91
CA LEU A 100 -0.86 3.03 -5.96
C LEU A 100 -1.61 3.13 -7.28
N GLN A 101 -1.28 4.12 -8.11
CA GLN A 101 -1.93 4.39 -9.39
C GLN A 101 -0.90 4.70 -10.49
N SER A 102 -1.15 4.18 -11.70
CA SER A 102 -0.31 4.41 -12.88
C SER A 102 -1.10 4.56 -14.18
N GLU A 103 -2.41 4.70 -14.09
CA GLU A 103 -3.29 4.81 -15.26
C GLU A 103 -4.43 5.79 -14.99
N ARG A 104 -4.68 6.70 -15.93
CA ARG A 104 -5.75 7.68 -15.82
C ARG A 104 -7.14 7.03 -15.75
N VAL A 105 -7.37 6.01 -16.57
CA VAL A 105 -8.67 5.31 -16.61
C VAL A 105 -9.04 4.70 -15.26
N THR A 106 -8.05 4.22 -14.51
CA THR A 106 -8.27 3.66 -13.16
C THR A 106 -8.61 4.77 -12.15
N LEU A 107 -8.00 5.94 -12.28
CA LEU A 107 -8.29 7.11 -11.43
C LEU A 107 -9.71 7.64 -11.66
N ASP A 108 -10.14 7.76 -12.94
CA ASP A 108 -11.48 8.20 -13.28
C ASP A 108 -12.53 7.22 -12.73
N ALA A 109 -12.33 5.92 -12.91
CA ALA A 109 -13.22 4.89 -12.36
C ALA A 109 -13.19 4.85 -10.81
N LEU A 110 -12.07 5.17 -10.19
CA LEU A 110 -11.95 5.27 -8.75
C LEU A 110 -12.76 6.44 -8.19
N GLU A 111 -12.80 7.58 -8.90
CA GLU A 111 -13.66 8.72 -8.55
C GLU A 111 -15.13 8.31 -8.57
N GLU A 112 -15.59 7.63 -9.63
CA GLU A 112 -16.95 7.14 -9.73
C GLU A 112 -17.32 6.24 -8.54
N GLU A 113 -16.41 5.33 -8.19
CA GLU A 113 -16.62 4.42 -7.06
C GLU A 113 -16.64 5.15 -5.71
N CYS A 114 -15.77 6.16 -5.54
CA CYS A 114 -15.77 7.01 -4.34
C CYS A 114 -17.11 7.74 -4.17
N VAL A 115 -17.66 8.29 -5.25
CA VAL A 115 -18.99 8.92 -5.27
C VAL A 115 -20.07 7.91 -4.87
N LEU A 116 -20.06 6.72 -5.46
CA LEU A 116 -21.05 5.66 -5.16
C LEU A 116 -21.04 5.24 -3.69
N GLN A 117 -19.86 5.18 -3.08
CA GLN A 117 -19.71 4.79 -1.68
C GLN A 117 -19.78 5.98 -0.69
N GLY A 118 -19.85 7.23 -1.17
CA GLY A 118 -19.82 8.44 -0.33
C GLY A 118 -18.51 8.56 0.45
N LYS A 119 -17.38 8.21 -0.16
CA LYS A 119 -16.06 8.19 0.47
C LYS A 119 -15.06 9.03 -0.32
N THR A 120 -13.93 9.30 0.32
CA THR A 120 -12.71 9.77 -0.35
C THR A 120 -11.66 8.67 -0.33
N HIS A 121 -10.80 8.64 -1.35
CA HIS A 121 -9.71 7.69 -1.43
C HIS A 121 -8.40 8.41 -1.77
N ARG A 122 -7.31 8.02 -1.13
CA ARG A 122 -6.00 8.62 -1.37
C ARG A 122 -5.25 7.82 -2.42
N VAL A 123 -4.52 8.52 -3.28
CA VAL A 123 -3.72 7.89 -4.33
C VAL A 123 -2.27 8.36 -4.29
N ILE A 124 -1.37 7.43 -4.59
CA ILE A 124 0.03 7.72 -4.87
C ILE A 124 0.23 7.44 -6.35
N VAL A 125 0.50 8.49 -7.14
CA VAL A 125 0.77 8.36 -8.57
C VAL A 125 2.20 7.89 -8.75
N MET A 126 2.38 6.76 -9.45
CA MET A 126 3.68 6.10 -9.57
C MET A 126 4.45 6.59 -10.79
N ALA A 127 5.74 6.84 -10.61
CA ALA A 127 6.70 7.08 -11.69
C ALA A 127 7.50 5.81 -11.97
N ASP A 128 7.59 5.39 -13.23
CA ASP A 128 8.52 4.35 -13.63
C ASP A 128 9.90 4.97 -13.90
N LEU A 129 10.90 4.51 -13.19
CA LEU A 129 12.30 4.94 -13.34
C LEU A 129 13.18 3.86 -13.99
N GLY A 130 12.58 2.92 -14.72
CA GLY A 130 13.29 1.87 -15.46
C GLY A 130 13.07 0.45 -14.95
N ASP A 131 12.21 0.27 -13.92
CA ASP A 131 11.81 -1.07 -13.46
C ASP A 131 10.82 -1.74 -14.43
N LEU A 132 10.13 -0.95 -15.25
CA LEU A 132 9.13 -1.39 -16.24
C LEU A 132 8.04 -2.27 -15.62
N ARG A 133 7.62 -1.91 -14.42
CA ARG A 133 6.66 -2.67 -13.64
C ARG A 133 5.37 -1.93 -13.40
N GLU A 134 5.43 -0.76 -12.77
CA GLU A 134 4.32 0.15 -12.59
C GLU A 134 4.78 1.59 -12.59
N GLY A 135 3.95 2.49 -13.07
CA GLY A 135 4.21 3.93 -13.09
C GLY A 135 4.19 4.51 -14.50
N PHE A 136 4.05 5.82 -14.56
CA PHE A 136 4.16 6.57 -15.79
C PHE A 136 5.62 6.63 -16.23
N TRP A 137 5.88 6.20 -17.46
CA TRP A 137 7.19 6.31 -18.09
C TRP A 137 7.45 7.76 -18.50
N ASP A 138 6.46 8.37 -19.13
CA ASP A 138 6.48 9.80 -19.51
C ASP A 138 6.16 10.65 -18.27
N LYS A 139 7.06 11.56 -17.94
CA LYS A 139 6.93 12.40 -16.74
C LYS A 139 6.00 13.59 -16.96
N ASP A 140 5.85 14.04 -18.19
CA ASP A 140 4.89 15.11 -18.54
C ASP A 140 3.47 14.55 -18.44
N GLU A 141 3.22 13.34 -18.97
CA GLU A 141 1.95 12.62 -18.81
C GLU A 141 1.62 12.41 -17.31
N MET A 142 2.62 12.03 -16.50
CA MET A 142 2.42 11.86 -15.06
C MET A 142 2.00 13.17 -14.37
N VAL A 143 2.62 14.30 -14.76
CA VAL A 143 2.25 15.62 -14.22
C VAL A 143 0.83 15.98 -14.64
N ASP A 144 0.46 15.76 -15.89
CA ASP A 144 -0.89 16.02 -16.40
C ASP A 144 -1.93 15.19 -15.62
N VAL A 145 -1.62 13.94 -15.32
CA VAL A 145 -2.49 13.08 -14.49
C VAL A 145 -2.59 13.59 -13.06
N CYS A 146 -1.51 14.03 -12.44
CA CYS A 146 -1.57 14.63 -11.10
C CYS A 146 -2.44 15.89 -11.09
N VAL A 147 -2.31 16.75 -12.11
CA VAL A 147 -3.16 17.94 -12.27
C VAL A 147 -4.62 17.57 -12.49
N HIS A 148 -4.90 16.51 -13.28
CA HIS A 148 -6.23 15.98 -13.46
C HIS A 148 -6.87 15.53 -12.14
N VAL A 149 -6.14 14.75 -11.32
CA VAL A 149 -6.61 14.33 -9.99
C VAL A 149 -7.00 15.53 -9.14
N GLU A 150 -6.13 16.54 -9.06
CA GLU A 150 -6.35 17.71 -8.20
C GLU A 150 -7.50 18.61 -8.67
N ARG A 151 -7.79 18.66 -9.97
CA ARG A 151 -8.79 19.58 -10.53
C ARG A 151 -10.13 18.94 -10.81
N GLU A 152 -10.15 17.69 -11.21
CA GLU A 152 -11.32 17.04 -11.78
C GLU A 152 -11.89 15.89 -10.94
N LEU A 153 -11.12 15.38 -9.95
CA LEU A 153 -11.52 14.23 -9.14
C LEU A 153 -11.67 14.60 -7.66
N PRO A 154 -12.79 15.22 -7.25
CA PRO A 154 -12.94 15.78 -5.90
C PRO A 154 -12.96 14.75 -4.76
N HIS A 155 -13.20 13.47 -5.05
CA HIS A 155 -13.19 12.40 -4.04
C HIS A 155 -11.89 11.59 -4.04
N VAL A 156 -11.00 11.82 -5.04
CA VAL A 156 -9.67 11.21 -5.09
C VAL A 156 -8.64 12.23 -4.64
N VAL A 157 -7.92 11.92 -3.57
CA VAL A 157 -6.94 12.82 -2.94
C VAL A 157 -5.53 12.41 -3.34
N LEU A 158 -4.82 13.28 -4.04
CA LEU A 158 -3.41 13.06 -4.39
C LEU A 158 -2.56 13.09 -3.11
N ALA A 159 -2.14 11.92 -2.63
CA ALA A 159 -1.30 11.80 -1.44
C ALA A 159 0.19 12.07 -1.74
N GLY A 160 0.58 11.98 -3.00
CA GLY A 160 1.93 12.23 -3.46
C GLY A 160 2.29 11.39 -4.68
N ILE A 161 3.56 11.42 -5.03
CA ILE A 161 4.15 10.58 -6.08
C ILE A 161 5.03 9.51 -5.46
N GLY A 162 5.13 8.37 -6.12
CA GLY A 162 5.90 7.25 -5.66
C GLY A 162 6.77 6.64 -6.75
N VAL A 163 7.69 5.79 -6.36
CA VAL A 163 8.53 5.00 -7.26
C VAL A 163 8.79 3.63 -6.66
N ASN A 164 8.84 2.62 -7.50
CA ASN A 164 9.33 1.31 -7.14
C ASN A 164 10.80 1.21 -7.58
N LEU A 165 11.70 1.07 -6.61
CA LEU A 165 13.13 0.95 -6.88
C LEU A 165 13.59 -0.49 -7.11
N THR A 166 12.64 -1.38 -7.38
CA THR A 166 12.83 -2.81 -7.65
C THR A 166 13.37 -3.64 -6.49
N CYS A 167 13.21 -4.94 -6.57
CA CYS A 167 13.77 -5.91 -5.63
C CYS A 167 14.99 -6.66 -6.20
N TYR A 168 15.47 -6.31 -7.38
CA TYR A 168 16.71 -6.82 -7.90
C TYR A 168 17.87 -6.21 -7.12
N GLY A 169 18.60 -6.97 -6.37
CA GLY A 169 19.74 -6.49 -5.59
C GLY A 169 20.86 -5.81 -6.41
N SER A 170 20.50 -5.04 -7.42
CA SER A 170 21.42 -4.21 -8.17
C SER A 170 21.94 -3.08 -7.29
N THR A 171 23.23 -3.08 -7.06
CA THR A 171 23.94 -2.03 -6.30
C THR A 171 24.40 -0.87 -7.20
N LYS A 172 24.06 -0.90 -8.49
CA LYS A 172 24.35 0.18 -9.42
C LYS A 172 23.03 0.85 -9.82
N PRO A 173 22.90 2.14 -9.55
CA PRO A 173 21.80 2.94 -10.07
C PRO A 173 21.89 3.04 -11.59
#